data_4e5c3b8ca20eb3656bec294f974b25d8
#
_entry.id   4e5c3b8ca20eb3656bec294f974b25d8
#
_cell.length_a   1.000
_cell.length_b   1.000
_cell.length_c   1.000
_cell.angle_alpha   90.00
_cell.angle_beta   90.00
_cell.angle_gamma   90.00
#
_symmetry.space_group_name_H-M   'P 1'
#
loop_
_entity.id
_entity.type
_entity.pdbx_description
1 polymer ?
#
loop_
_entity_poly.entity_id
_entity_poly.type
_entity_poly.pdbx_seq_one_letter_code
_entity_poly.pdbx_strand_id
1 'polypeptide(L)'
;MLTPRPPRPPYPPPGGDSGESDESLAAGVRGGPDGEVAESTALLIARHWRPVHDYAVICLASSGSVAAMVTGAAFHRVFDRLKLGEQGTALRPRLLVTVRDTVLLWSGTVRISGVLPALGKPSGARGMRAAKTLVPENRVLAERAYQGLPSVDRAVLWHVEVEAEPLGLAAALLGVDADTAAAALDQARDKLREGLVRAHRELAPSRDCRFYNRLLDVPLRRGAQLLPDVRRHLDACRYCRAAAEQLGHFDPGTWWRCAAPAARPRPPG
;
A
#
# COMPACT_ATOMS: atom_id res chain seq x y z
N MET A 1 14.20 -26.61 -30.55
CA MET A 1 14.46 -27.28 -29.25
C MET A 1 14.10 -26.30 -28.15
N LEU A 2 12.98 -26.54 -27.42
CA LEU A 2 12.54 -25.72 -26.30
C LEU A 2 13.34 -26.17 -25.07
N THR A 3 14.11 -25.27 -24.49
CA THR A 3 14.78 -25.49 -23.19
C THR A 3 13.76 -25.75 -22.11
N PRO A 4 13.88 -26.80 -21.29
CA PRO A 4 12.96 -27.08 -20.19
C PRO A 4 13.02 -25.95 -19.18
N ARG A 5 11.84 -25.49 -18.79
CA ARG A 5 11.67 -24.49 -17.72
C ARG A 5 12.22 -25.07 -16.41
N PRO A 6 13.09 -24.36 -15.67
CA PRO A 6 13.59 -24.87 -14.40
C PRO A 6 12.42 -25.15 -13.44
N PRO A 7 12.51 -26.20 -12.62
CA PRO A 7 11.47 -26.55 -11.65
C PRO A 7 11.27 -25.38 -10.68
N ARG A 8 10.01 -25.04 -10.44
CA ARG A 8 9.65 -24.06 -9.40
C ARG A 8 10.14 -24.57 -8.04
N PRO A 9 10.85 -23.74 -7.26
CA PRO A 9 11.14 -24.12 -5.88
C PRO A 9 9.83 -24.40 -5.14
N PRO A 10 9.79 -25.44 -4.28
CA PRO A 10 8.60 -25.77 -3.50
C PRO A 10 8.33 -24.60 -2.57
N TYR A 11 7.21 -23.90 -2.77
CA TYR A 11 6.69 -22.94 -1.81
C TYR A 11 6.13 -23.70 -0.61
N PRO A 12 6.46 -23.30 0.62
CA PRO A 12 5.74 -23.79 1.78
C PRO A 12 4.26 -23.42 1.63
N PRO A 13 3.32 -24.31 2.01
CA PRO A 13 1.90 -24.04 1.91
C PRO A 13 1.53 -22.82 2.76
N PRO A 14 0.59 -21.98 2.33
CA PRO A 14 0.04 -20.93 3.18
C PRO A 14 -0.74 -21.62 4.31
N GLY A 15 -0.25 -21.55 5.54
CA GLY A 15 -0.94 -22.10 6.70
C GLY A 15 -0.14 -23.08 7.56
N GLY A 16 1.14 -22.90 7.69
CA GLY A 16 1.96 -23.56 8.73
C GLY A 16 2.05 -22.68 9.96
N ASP A 17 1.67 -23.25 11.05
CA ASP A 17 1.59 -22.75 12.43
C ASP A 17 2.68 -21.77 12.85
N SER A 18 2.28 -20.80 13.70
CA SER A 18 3.14 -19.96 14.57
C SER A 18 4.40 -19.40 13.92
N GLY A 19 4.28 -18.89 12.72
CA GLY A 19 5.37 -18.10 12.17
C GLY A 19 5.53 -16.81 12.98
N GLU A 20 6.75 -16.52 13.40
CA GLU A 20 7.10 -15.22 13.97
C GLU A 20 6.48 -14.08 13.17
N SER A 21 6.07 -13.01 13.87
CA SER A 21 5.52 -11.82 13.20
C SER A 21 6.57 -11.13 12.34
N ASP A 22 6.13 -10.32 11.38
CA ASP A 22 7.04 -9.49 10.59
C ASP A 22 7.90 -8.58 11.46
N GLU A 23 7.34 -8.10 12.58
CA GLU A 23 8.06 -7.27 13.53
C GLU A 23 9.12 -8.03 14.30
N SER A 24 8.81 -9.29 14.73
CA SER A 24 9.77 -10.18 15.38
C SER A 24 10.94 -10.50 14.44
N LEU A 25 10.65 -10.92 13.21
CA LEU A 25 11.68 -11.19 12.20
C LEU A 25 12.50 -9.92 11.87
N ALA A 26 11.86 -8.76 11.77
CA ALA A 26 12.58 -7.51 11.57
C ALA A 26 13.46 -7.14 12.76
N ALA A 27 13.09 -7.51 13.99
CA ALA A 27 13.95 -7.36 15.16
C ALA A 27 15.19 -8.25 15.07
N GLY A 28 15.05 -9.50 14.62
CA GLY A 28 16.16 -10.40 14.32
C GLY A 28 17.13 -9.82 13.28
N VAL A 29 16.61 -9.19 12.21
CA VAL A 29 17.43 -8.51 11.20
C VAL A 29 18.20 -7.33 11.78
N ARG A 30 17.66 -6.61 12.78
CA ARG A 30 18.29 -5.41 13.37
C ARG A 30 19.47 -5.71 14.29
N GLY A 31 19.38 -6.73 15.08
CA GLY A 31 20.34 -6.91 16.18
C GLY A 31 20.57 -8.36 16.61
N GLY A 32 20.10 -9.33 15.83
CA GLY A 32 20.40 -10.73 16.09
C GLY A 32 21.85 -11.09 15.79
N PRO A 33 22.35 -12.21 16.32
CA PRO A 33 23.60 -12.81 15.87
C PRO A 33 23.51 -13.21 14.39
N ASP A 34 24.65 -13.33 13.70
CA ASP A 34 24.71 -13.51 12.23
C ASP A 34 23.80 -14.65 11.72
N GLY A 35 23.67 -15.75 12.44
CA GLY A 35 22.80 -16.87 12.08
C GLY A 35 21.31 -16.49 12.11
N GLU A 36 20.88 -15.79 13.15
CA GLU A 36 19.52 -15.29 13.31
C GLU A 36 19.17 -14.22 12.27
N VAL A 37 20.12 -13.31 12.00
CA VAL A 37 19.97 -12.30 10.92
C VAL A 37 19.74 -12.97 9.59
N ALA A 38 20.50 -14.03 9.26
CA ALA A 38 20.37 -14.75 8.01
C ALA A 38 19.02 -15.47 7.91
N GLU A 39 18.59 -16.15 8.98
CA GLU A 39 17.32 -16.85 9.04
C GLU A 39 16.13 -15.89 8.95
N SER A 40 16.10 -14.85 9.77
CA SER A 40 15.06 -13.82 9.75
C SER A 40 14.94 -13.16 8.36
N THR A 41 16.07 -12.86 7.74
CA THR A 41 16.13 -12.31 6.37
C THR A 41 15.54 -13.28 5.36
N ALA A 42 15.90 -14.57 5.42
CA ALA A 42 15.39 -15.58 4.51
C ALA A 42 13.88 -15.78 4.67
N LEU A 43 13.37 -15.81 5.90
CA LEU A 43 11.94 -15.95 6.18
C LEU A 43 11.14 -14.74 5.66
N LEU A 44 11.62 -13.51 5.88
CA LEU A 44 10.97 -12.31 5.34
C LEU A 44 10.97 -12.29 3.81
N ILE A 45 12.06 -12.69 3.17
CA ILE A 45 12.13 -12.81 1.71
C ILE A 45 11.13 -13.89 1.24
N ALA A 46 11.14 -15.08 1.82
CA ALA A 46 10.24 -16.17 1.43
C ALA A 46 8.77 -15.75 1.53
N ARG A 47 8.41 -15.03 2.61
CA ARG A 47 7.05 -14.56 2.88
C ARG A 47 6.57 -13.49 1.91
N HIS A 48 7.43 -12.55 1.55
CA HIS A 48 7.04 -11.35 0.80
C HIS A 48 7.54 -11.30 -0.65
N TRP A 49 8.43 -12.19 -1.07
CA TRP A 49 9.03 -12.14 -2.42
C TRP A 49 7.99 -12.12 -3.53
N ARG A 50 7.06 -13.07 -3.50
CA ARG A 50 6.09 -13.24 -4.59
C ARG A 50 5.23 -12.00 -4.80
N PRO A 51 4.51 -11.46 -3.78
CA PRO A 51 3.69 -10.27 -3.98
C PRO A 51 4.51 -9.05 -4.39
N VAL A 52 5.73 -8.92 -3.89
CA VAL A 52 6.63 -7.80 -4.25
C VAL A 52 7.15 -7.93 -5.67
N HIS A 53 7.53 -9.14 -6.10
CA HIS A 53 7.94 -9.42 -7.47
C HIS A 53 6.79 -9.21 -8.48
N ASP A 54 5.61 -9.73 -8.17
CA ASP A 54 4.41 -9.56 -9.01
C ASP A 54 4.09 -8.05 -9.19
N TYR A 55 4.27 -7.26 -8.14
CA TYR A 55 4.12 -5.81 -8.23
C TYR A 55 5.20 -5.15 -9.09
N ALA A 56 6.46 -5.59 -8.99
CA ALA A 56 7.53 -5.10 -9.86
C ALA A 56 7.25 -5.40 -11.34
N VAL A 57 6.71 -6.60 -11.64
CA VAL A 57 6.24 -6.98 -12.99
C VAL A 57 5.16 -6.01 -13.49
N ILE A 58 4.21 -5.63 -12.64
CA ILE A 58 3.17 -4.65 -12.98
C ILE A 58 3.78 -3.27 -13.25
N CYS A 59 4.68 -2.82 -12.40
CA CYS A 59 5.35 -1.51 -12.54
C CYS A 59 6.15 -1.40 -13.84
N LEU A 60 6.80 -2.51 -14.24
CA LEU A 60 7.65 -2.56 -15.43
C LEU A 60 6.90 -3.02 -16.69
N ALA A 61 5.67 -3.54 -16.56
CA ALA A 61 4.96 -4.32 -17.59
C ALA A 61 5.85 -5.40 -18.24
N SER A 62 6.74 -5.99 -17.45
CA SER A 62 7.72 -6.98 -17.90
C SER A 62 7.98 -8.00 -16.80
N SER A 63 7.93 -9.27 -17.15
CA SER A 63 8.24 -10.40 -16.26
C SER A 63 9.71 -10.83 -16.29
N GLY A 64 10.58 -10.02 -16.88
CA GLY A 64 12.00 -10.37 -17.08
C GLY A 64 12.86 -10.23 -15.83
N SER A 65 14.17 -10.45 -16.03
CA SER A 65 15.20 -10.32 -14.99
C SER A 65 15.22 -8.96 -14.28
N VAL A 66 14.77 -7.90 -14.97
CA VAL A 66 14.69 -6.54 -14.40
C VAL A 66 13.70 -6.48 -13.25
N ALA A 67 12.56 -7.20 -13.32
CA ALA A 67 11.60 -7.26 -12.21
C ALA A 67 12.24 -7.91 -10.97
N ALA A 68 13.00 -8.99 -11.16
CA ALA A 68 13.73 -9.63 -10.06
C ALA A 68 14.81 -8.71 -9.47
N MET A 69 15.53 -7.94 -10.31
CA MET A 69 16.54 -6.98 -9.86
C MET A 69 15.90 -5.86 -9.04
N VAL A 70 14.80 -5.28 -9.51
CA VAL A 70 14.06 -4.23 -8.77
C VAL A 70 13.53 -4.78 -7.46
N THR A 71 13.00 -6.01 -7.46
CA THR A 71 12.54 -6.69 -6.24
C THR A 71 13.69 -6.85 -5.23
N GLY A 72 14.82 -7.40 -5.66
CA GLY A 72 16.01 -7.54 -4.81
C GLY A 72 16.50 -6.21 -4.25
N ALA A 73 16.55 -5.16 -5.08
CA ALA A 73 16.93 -3.82 -4.66
C ALA A 73 15.96 -3.24 -3.62
N ALA A 74 14.65 -3.51 -3.75
CA ALA A 74 13.65 -3.07 -2.79
C ALA A 74 13.84 -3.76 -1.43
N PHE A 75 14.07 -5.07 -1.41
CA PHE A 75 14.38 -5.80 -0.18
C PHE A 75 15.66 -5.26 0.49
N HIS A 76 16.72 -5.12 -0.27
CA HIS A 76 17.99 -4.59 0.24
C HIS A 76 17.79 -3.23 0.94
N ARG A 77 17.13 -2.28 0.26
CA ARG A 77 16.86 -0.95 0.82
C ARG A 77 15.99 -0.99 2.08
N VAL A 78 15.00 -1.87 2.13
CA VAL A 78 14.14 -2.00 3.31
C VAL A 78 14.92 -2.63 4.47
N PHE A 79 15.72 -3.65 4.22
CA PHE A 79 16.55 -4.29 5.26
C PHE A 79 17.63 -3.34 5.80
N ASP A 80 18.24 -2.51 4.95
CA ASP A 80 19.17 -1.48 5.43
C ASP A 80 18.47 -0.49 6.36
N ARG A 81 17.24 -0.10 6.08
CA ARG A 81 16.46 0.77 6.97
C ARG A 81 16.08 0.07 8.28
N LEU A 82 15.75 -1.22 8.24
CA LEU A 82 15.52 -2.01 9.45
C LEU A 82 16.77 -2.02 10.33
N LYS A 83 17.95 -2.24 9.77
CA LYS A 83 19.24 -2.17 10.49
C LYS A 83 19.50 -0.80 11.10
N LEU A 84 18.98 0.27 10.50
CA LEU A 84 19.04 1.64 11.04
C LEU A 84 17.97 1.94 12.10
N GLY A 85 17.16 0.94 12.50
CA GLY A 85 16.20 1.05 13.59
C GLY A 85 14.76 1.32 13.19
N GLU A 86 14.42 1.30 11.88
CA GLU A 86 13.03 1.44 11.48
C GLU A 86 12.19 0.23 11.93
N GLN A 87 10.90 0.48 12.22
CA GLN A 87 9.97 -0.57 12.65
C GLN A 87 9.68 -1.58 11.52
N GLY A 88 9.52 -2.86 11.86
CA GLY A 88 9.20 -3.93 10.93
C GLY A 88 7.73 -4.04 10.52
N THR A 89 6.84 -3.32 11.21
CA THR A 89 5.40 -3.33 10.93
C THR A 89 5.10 -2.67 9.57
N ALA A 90 4.06 -3.14 8.89
CA ALA A 90 3.68 -2.70 7.54
C ALA A 90 4.79 -2.97 6.50
N LEU A 91 5.48 -4.09 6.62
CA LEU A 91 6.64 -4.41 5.79
C LEU A 91 6.27 -4.52 4.29
N ARG A 92 5.17 -5.24 3.97
CA ARG A 92 4.76 -5.41 2.56
C ARG A 92 4.39 -4.10 1.89
N PRO A 93 3.55 -3.21 2.46
CA PRO A 93 3.31 -1.88 1.90
C PRO A 93 4.60 -1.10 1.64
N ARG A 94 5.56 -1.16 2.56
CA ARG A 94 6.87 -0.48 2.41
C ARG A 94 7.69 -1.04 1.26
N LEU A 95 7.72 -2.37 1.12
CA LEU A 95 8.39 -3.03 0.01
C LEU A 95 7.79 -2.60 -1.33
N LEU A 96 6.46 -2.54 -1.45
CA LEU A 96 5.78 -2.15 -2.68
C LEU A 96 6.04 -0.67 -3.04
N VAL A 97 6.01 0.23 -2.05
CA VAL A 97 6.39 1.64 -2.24
C VAL A 97 7.85 1.72 -2.69
N THR A 98 8.75 0.95 -2.07
CA THR A 98 10.17 0.93 -2.43
C THR A 98 10.41 0.39 -3.85
N VAL A 99 9.64 -0.60 -4.31
CA VAL A 99 9.63 -1.05 -5.71
C VAL A 99 9.29 0.10 -6.65
N ARG A 100 8.17 0.78 -6.41
CA ARG A 100 7.73 1.93 -7.22
C ARG A 100 8.80 3.01 -7.29
N ASP A 101 9.34 3.39 -6.14
CA ASP A 101 10.35 4.44 -6.04
C ASP A 101 11.66 4.03 -6.73
N THR A 102 12.02 2.74 -6.66
CA THR A 102 13.19 2.20 -7.35
C THR A 102 13.00 2.25 -8.87
N VAL A 103 11.82 1.86 -9.37
CA VAL A 103 11.49 1.94 -10.80
C VAL A 103 11.54 3.39 -11.28
N LEU A 104 10.96 4.34 -10.54
CA LEU A 104 10.99 5.77 -10.89
C LEU A 104 12.42 6.32 -10.91
N LEU A 105 13.22 6.01 -9.88
CA LEU A 105 14.60 6.45 -9.79
C LEU A 105 15.45 5.91 -10.95
N TRP A 106 15.34 4.60 -11.23
CA TRP A 106 16.13 3.97 -12.27
C TRP A 106 15.70 4.40 -13.67
N SER A 107 14.40 4.63 -13.89
CA SER A 107 13.88 5.18 -15.15
C SER A 107 14.37 6.60 -15.42
N GLY A 108 14.50 7.42 -14.39
CA GLY A 108 15.03 8.78 -14.48
C GLY A 108 16.56 8.84 -14.63
N THR A 109 17.25 7.73 -14.42
CA THR A 109 18.72 7.67 -14.50
C THR A 109 19.16 7.18 -15.87
N VAL A 110 19.58 8.08 -16.75
CA VAL A 110 19.99 7.79 -18.16
C VAL A 110 20.97 6.62 -18.25
N ARG A 111 21.93 6.53 -17.34
CA ARG A 111 22.91 5.45 -17.31
C ARG A 111 22.30 4.07 -17.08
N ILE A 112 21.26 4.00 -16.23
CA ILE A 112 20.59 2.73 -15.88
C ILE A 112 19.55 2.38 -16.94
N SER A 113 18.72 3.35 -17.35
CA SER A 113 17.68 3.13 -18.36
C SER A 113 18.25 2.80 -19.74
N GLY A 114 19.44 3.27 -20.05
CA GLY A 114 20.17 2.91 -21.29
C GLY A 114 20.62 1.45 -21.33
N VAL A 115 20.92 0.85 -20.18
CA VAL A 115 21.35 -0.58 -20.08
C VAL A 115 20.15 -1.51 -19.89
N LEU A 116 19.05 -1.02 -19.32
CA LEU A 116 17.85 -1.80 -19.01
C LEU A 116 16.64 -1.27 -19.80
N PRO A 117 16.41 -1.73 -21.04
CA PRO A 117 15.35 -1.21 -21.92
C PRO A 117 13.94 -1.33 -21.32
N ALA A 118 13.71 -2.30 -20.42
CA ALA A 118 12.44 -2.46 -19.70
C ALA A 118 12.08 -1.21 -18.83
N LEU A 119 13.06 -0.42 -18.43
CA LEU A 119 12.88 0.82 -17.68
C LEU A 119 12.57 2.03 -18.59
N GLY A 120 12.89 1.97 -19.87
CA GLY A 120 12.69 3.05 -20.84
C GLY A 120 11.21 3.37 -21.13
N LYS A 121 10.32 2.46 -20.78
CA LYS A 121 8.86 2.65 -20.81
C LYS A 121 8.27 2.15 -19.50
N PRO A 122 8.42 2.86 -18.39
CA PRO A 122 7.75 2.45 -17.16
C PRO A 122 6.26 2.50 -17.41
N SER A 123 5.69 1.35 -17.73
CA SER A 123 4.28 1.20 -17.99
C SER A 123 3.47 1.05 -16.69
N GLY A 124 3.98 1.59 -15.59
CA GLY A 124 3.19 1.93 -14.42
C GLY A 124 1.82 2.53 -14.74
N ALA A 125 1.66 2.82 -16.04
CA ALA A 125 0.44 3.24 -16.68
C ALA A 125 -0.64 2.16 -16.85
N ARG A 126 -0.43 0.86 -16.80
CA ARG A 126 -1.56 -0.08 -17.00
C ARG A 126 -2.32 -0.37 -15.69
N GLY A 127 -1.62 -0.57 -14.61
CA GLY A 127 -2.26 -0.59 -13.29
C GLY A 127 -2.67 0.82 -12.86
N MET A 128 -1.93 1.86 -13.24
CA MET A 128 -2.32 3.25 -13.06
C MET A 128 -3.39 3.74 -14.05
N ARG A 129 -3.76 3.00 -15.09
CA ARG A 129 -4.93 3.37 -15.92
C ARG A 129 -6.24 3.21 -15.14
N ALA A 130 -6.37 2.20 -14.30
CA ALA A 130 -7.49 2.13 -13.37
C ALA A 130 -7.45 3.28 -12.34
N ALA A 131 -6.25 3.67 -11.89
CA ALA A 131 -6.07 4.85 -11.02
C ALA A 131 -6.17 6.20 -11.77
N LYS A 132 -6.02 6.22 -13.10
CA LYS A 132 -6.23 7.44 -13.92
C LYS A 132 -7.71 7.80 -14.07
N THR A 133 -8.62 6.88 -13.82
CA THR A 133 -10.06 7.17 -13.75
C THR A 133 -10.45 7.86 -12.44
N LEU A 134 -9.55 7.84 -11.44
CA LEU A 134 -9.77 8.54 -10.18
C LEU A 134 -9.34 10.01 -10.32
N VAL A 135 -10.19 10.88 -9.81
CA VAL A 135 -9.90 12.30 -9.70
C VAL A 135 -8.57 12.46 -8.95
N PRO A 136 -7.58 13.19 -9.50
CA PRO A 136 -6.25 13.32 -8.89
C PRO A 136 -6.30 13.77 -7.43
N GLU A 137 -7.25 14.62 -7.11
CA GLU A 137 -7.49 15.14 -5.76
C GLU A 137 -7.82 14.01 -4.78
N ASN A 138 -8.66 13.06 -5.16
CA ASN A 138 -9.03 11.92 -4.32
C ASN A 138 -7.82 11.03 -4.01
N ARG A 139 -6.92 10.84 -4.97
CA ARG A 139 -5.71 10.06 -4.77
C ARG A 139 -4.76 10.71 -3.77
N VAL A 140 -4.54 12.02 -3.90
CA VAL A 140 -3.68 12.77 -2.97
C VAL A 140 -4.24 12.75 -1.55
N LEU A 141 -5.56 12.92 -1.41
CA LEU A 141 -6.24 12.86 -0.10
C LEU A 141 -6.09 11.47 0.55
N ALA A 142 -6.36 10.41 -0.21
CA ALA A 142 -6.27 9.04 0.28
C ALA A 142 -4.82 8.64 0.64
N GLU A 143 -3.84 9.00 -0.20
CA GLU A 143 -2.43 8.75 0.07
C GLU A 143 -1.97 9.48 1.35
N ARG A 144 -2.34 10.75 1.51
CA ARG A 144 -2.02 11.53 2.71
C ARG A 144 -2.65 10.93 3.97
N ALA A 145 -3.92 10.52 3.89
CA ALA A 145 -4.62 9.89 5.00
C ALA A 145 -3.98 8.56 5.41
N TYR A 146 -3.68 7.70 4.43
CA TYR A 146 -3.05 6.40 4.67
C TYR A 146 -1.64 6.52 5.25
N GLN A 147 -0.82 7.42 4.72
CA GLN A 147 0.54 7.64 5.23
C GLN A 147 0.56 8.19 6.66
N GLY A 148 -0.49 8.91 7.04
CA GLY A 148 -0.66 9.43 8.40
C GLY A 148 -1.08 8.39 9.44
N LEU A 149 -1.40 7.16 9.03
CA LEU A 149 -1.78 6.08 9.96
C LEU A 149 -0.55 5.48 10.65
N PRO A 150 -0.72 4.99 11.89
CA PRO A 150 0.25 4.10 12.54
C PRO A 150 0.58 2.89 11.66
N SER A 151 1.78 2.32 11.82
CA SER A 151 2.24 1.22 10.98
C SER A 151 1.39 -0.06 11.10
N VAL A 152 0.86 -0.35 12.28
CA VAL A 152 -0.06 -1.48 12.50
C VAL A 152 -1.35 -1.30 11.71
N ASP A 153 -1.96 -0.11 11.80
CA ASP A 153 -3.20 0.21 11.08
C ASP A 153 -2.98 0.12 9.56
N ARG A 154 -1.84 0.60 9.07
CA ARG A 154 -1.47 0.47 7.64
C ARG A 154 -1.30 -0.99 7.22
N ALA A 155 -0.69 -1.81 8.07
CA ALA A 155 -0.47 -3.22 7.77
C ALA A 155 -1.81 -3.97 7.68
N VAL A 156 -2.67 -3.86 8.69
CA VAL A 156 -3.95 -4.59 8.72
C VAL A 156 -4.86 -4.16 7.56
N LEU A 157 -4.98 -2.86 7.28
CA LEU A 157 -5.74 -2.35 6.14
C LEU A 157 -5.18 -2.86 4.81
N TRP A 158 -3.85 -2.87 4.66
CA TRP A 158 -3.23 -3.33 3.43
C TRP A 158 -3.55 -4.80 3.16
N HIS A 159 -3.28 -5.66 4.13
CA HIS A 159 -3.47 -7.09 3.96
C HIS A 159 -4.94 -7.46 3.72
N VAL A 160 -5.87 -6.90 4.51
CA VAL A 160 -7.28 -7.28 4.45
C VAL A 160 -8.01 -6.57 3.31
N GLU A 161 -7.85 -5.26 3.17
CA GLU A 161 -8.65 -4.47 2.22
C GLU A 161 -8.01 -4.41 0.83
N VAL A 162 -6.69 -4.28 0.75
CA VAL A 162 -6.01 -4.12 -0.55
C VAL A 162 -5.72 -5.46 -1.20
N GLU A 163 -5.15 -6.39 -0.44
CA GLU A 163 -4.77 -7.70 -0.96
C GLU A 163 -5.89 -8.74 -0.79
N ALA A 164 -6.97 -8.39 -0.08
CA ALA A 164 -8.10 -9.28 0.21
C ALA A 164 -7.64 -10.60 0.85
N GLU A 165 -6.61 -10.53 1.69
CA GLU A 165 -6.10 -11.68 2.44
C GLU A 165 -7.02 -11.97 3.63
N PRO A 166 -7.13 -13.23 4.06
CA PRO A 166 -7.86 -13.57 5.28
C PRO A 166 -7.29 -12.84 6.50
N LEU A 167 -8.18 -12.39 7.39
CA LEU A 167 -7.80 -11.68 8.62
C LEU A 167 -6.81 -12.49 9.47
N GLY A 168 -6.93 -13.81 9.49
CA GLY A 168 -6.00 -14.70 10.19
C GLY A 168 -4.55 -14.58 9.69
N LEU A 169 -4.34 -14.30 8.40
CA LEU A 169 -3.00 -14.04 7.88
C LEU A 169 -2.47 -12.69 8.37
N ALA A 170 -3.29 -11.65 8.33
CA ALA A 170 -2.92 -10.34 8.88
C ALA A 170 -2.59 -10.44 10.39
N ALA A 171 -3.38 -11.20 11.15
CA ALA A 171 -3.14 -11.47 12.57
C ALA A 171 -1.79 -12.16 12.81
N ALA A 172 -1.48 -13.21 12.04
CA ALA A 172 -0.21 -13.93 12.14
C ALA A 172 0.99 -13.03 11.78
N LEU A 173 0.87 -12.20 10.73
CA LEU A 173 1.92 -11.27 10.34
C LEU A 173 2.17 -10.17 11.39
N LEU A 174 1.11 -9.76 12.10
CA LEU A 174 1.17 -8.79 13.19
C LEU A 174 1.56 -9.41 14.54
N GLY A 175 1.50 -10.74 14.66
CA GLY A 175 1.78 -11.44 15.92
C GLY A 175 0.69 -11.24 16.98
N VAL A 176 -0.58 -11.11 16.54
CA VAL A 176 -1.75 -10.93 17.41
C VAL A 176 -2.79 -12.01 17.13
N ASP A 177 -3.74 -12.20 18.05
CA ASP A 177 -4.88 -13.07 17.82
C ASP A 177 -5.91 -12.46 16.84
N ALA A 178 -6.84 -13.28 16.34
CA ALA A 178 -7.81 -12.87 15.33
C ALA A 178 -8.77 -11.78 15.84
N ASP A 179 -9.17 -11.82 17.11
CA ASP A 179 -10.09 -10.85 17.69
C ASP A 179 -9.41 -9.48 17.83
N THR A 180 -8.15 -9.48 18.29
CA THR A 180 -7.31 -8.27 18.32
C THR A 180 -7.09 -7.69 16.92
N ALA A 181 -6.85 -8.54 15.92
CA ALA A 181 -6.72 -8.09 14.55
C ALA A 181 -8.02 -7.51 13.98
N ALA A 182 -9.18 -8.09 14.33
CA ALA A 182 -10.50 -7.56 13.93
C ALA A 182 -10.75 -6.18 14.53
N ALA A 183 -10.51 -6.03 15.84
CA ALA A 183 -10.63 -4.73 16.50
C ALA A 183 -9.66 -3.69 15.92
N ALA A 184 -8.42 -4.10 15.62
CA ALA A 184 -7.43 -3.24 14.97
C ALA A 184 -7.87 -2.81 13.56
N LEU A 185 -8.48 -3.70 12.78
CA LEU A 185 -9.02 -3.38 11.46
C LEU A 185 -10.13 -2.33 11.53
N ASP A 186 -11.09 -2.49 12.44
CA ASP A 186 -12.19 -1.52 12.60
C ASP A 186 -11.67 -0.15 13.06
N GLN A 187 -10.73 -0.13 14.01
CA GLN A 187 -10.07 1.10 14.42
C GLN A 187 -9.28 1.76 13.27
N ALA A 188 -8.59 0.95 12.47
CA ALA A 188 -7.82 1.45 11.34
C ALA A 188 -8.72 2.08 10.27
N ARG A 189 -9.92 1.52 10.04
CA ARG A 189 -10.95 2.08 9.16
C ARG A 189 -11.42 3.45 9.64
N ASP A 190 -11.72 3.56 10.93
CA ASP A 190 -12.15 4.83 11.52
C ASP A 190 -11.04 5.89 11.44
N LYS A 191 -9.81 5.52 11.82
CA LYS A 191 -8.64 6.42 11.73
C LYS A 191 -8.35 6.86 10.28
N LEU A 192 -8.54 5.96 9.30
CA LEU A 192 -8.38 6.30 7.88
C LEU A 192 -9.42 7.35 7.46
N ARG A 193 -10.70 7.17 7.87
CA ARG A 193 -11.75 8.15 7.61
C ARG A 193 -11.43 9.50 8.23
N GLU A 194 -11.02 9.53 9.48
CA GLU A 194 -10.57 10.75 10.16
C GLU A 194 -9.36 11.38 9.45
N GLY A 195 -8.44 10.52 8.97
CA GLY A 195 -7.30 10.92 8.16
C GLY A 195 -7.70 11.62 6.87
N LEU A 196 -8.73 11.12 6.16
CA LEU A 196 -9.29 11.77 4.96
C LEU A 196 -9.85 13.16 5.26
N VAL A 197 -10.62 13.30 6.35
CA VAL A 197 -11.16 14.60 6.79
C VAL A 197 -10.02 15.57 7.10
N ARG A 198 -8.99 15.10 7.80
CA ARG A 198 -7.80 15.88 8.13
C ARG A 198 -7.02 16.29 6.87
N ALA A 199 -6.75 15.34 5.98
CA ALA A 199 -6.05 15.59 4.72
C ALA A 199 -6.80 16.61 3.85
N HIS A 200 -8.13 16.49 3.74
CA HIS A 200 -8.95 17.47 3.04
C HIS A 200 -8.77 18.88 3.61
N ARG A 201 -8.73 19.03 4.93
CA ARG A 201 -8.53 20.33 5.58
C ARG A 201 -7.11 20.87 5.41
N GLU A 202 -6.09 20.01 5.53
CA GLU A 202 -4.68 20.38 5.38
C GLU A 202 -4.36 20.83 3.95
N LEU A 203 -4.89 20.13 2.97
CA LEU A 203 -4.64 20.38 1.54
C LEU A 203 -5.64 21.38 0.92
N ALA A 204 -6.55 21.93 1.73
CA ALA A 204 -7.60 22.85 1.26
C ALA A 204 -7.02 24.10 0.59
N PRO A 205 -7.39 24.42 -0.65
CA PRO A 205 -6.84 25.53 -1.41
C PRO A 205 -7.28 26.91 -0.86
N SER A 206 -8.35 26.99 -0.10
CA SER A 206 -8.87 28.23 0.44
C SER A 206 -9.39 28.13 1.87
N ARG A 207 -9.67 29.28 2.51
CA ARG A 207 -10.32 29.34 3.82
C ARG A 207 -11.73 28.77 3.78
N ASP A 208 -12.47 29.04 2.71
CA ASP A 208 -13.84 28.54 2.53
C ASP A 208 -13.85 27.01 2.45
N CYS A 209 -12.91 26.41 1.71
CA CYS A 209 -12.78 24.96 1.67
C CYS A 209 -12.52 24.37 3.06
N ARG A 210 -11.68 25.02 3.89
CA ARG A 210 -11.45 24.60 5.29
C ARG A 210 -12.67 24.75 6.18
N PHE A 211 -13.47 25.78 5.96
CA PHE A 211 -14.71 26.01 6.67
C PHE A 211 -15.74 24.92 6.33
N TYR A 212 -16.01 24.71 5.05
CA TYR A 212 -16.99 23.71 4.60
C TYR A 212 -16.59 22.28 4.89
N ASN A 213 -15.29 21.96 4.95
CA ASN A 213 -14.80 20.64 5.39
C ASN A 213 -15.42 20.17 6.71
N ARG A 214 -15.55 21.08 7.68
CA ARG A 214 -16.11 20.77 9.02
C ARG A 214 -17.58 20.35 8.98
N LEU A 215 -18.27 20.71 7.89
CA LEU A 215 -19.71 20.49 7.73
C LEU A 215 -20.02 19.26 6.86
N LEU A 216 -19.00 18.53 6.39
CA LEU A 216 -19.16 17.39 5.48
C LEU A 216 -19.25 16.05 6.21
N ASP A 217 -18.32 15.75 7.11
CA ASP A 217 -18.16 14.37 7.61
C ASP A 217 -19.40 13.85 8.35
N VAL A 218 -19.92 14.59 9.31
CA VAL A 218 -21.04 14.13 10.14
C VAL A 218 -22.32 13.89 9.34
N PRO A 219 -22.78 14.82 8.49
CA PRO A 219 -23.94 14.57 7.63
C PRO A 219 -23.73 13.40 6.67
N LEU A 220 -22.58 13.31 6.03
CA LEU A 220 -22.28 12.23 5.07
C LEU A 220 -22.24 10.86 5.75
N ARG A 221 -21.66 10.77 6.94
CA ARG A 221 -21.64 9.52 7.74
C ARG A 221 -23.04 9.06 8.13
N ARG A 222 -23.95 10.00 8.37
CA ARG A 222 -25.33 9.72 8.79
C ARG A 222 -26.33 9.63 7.64
N GLY A 223 -25.89 9.80 6.40
CA GLY A 223 -26.79 9.89 5.25
C GLY A 223 -27.74 11.09 5.31
N ALA A 224 -27.39 12.12 6.08
CA ALA A 224 -28.22 13.30 6.25
C ALA A 224 -28.03 14.31 5.10
N GLN A 225 -29.05 15.16 4.89
CA GLN A 225 -28.97 16.20 3.89
C GLN A 225 -27.95 17.28 4.29
N LEU A 226 -27.13 17.68 3.32
CA LEU A 226 -26.22 18.80 3.48
C LEU A 226 -26.98 20.13 3.48
N LEU A 227 -26.48 21.11 4.23
CA LEU A 227 -27.01 22.47 4.26
C LEU A 227 -26.98 23.11 2.86
N PRO A 228 -27.91 24.03 2.52
CA PRO A 228 -27.99 24.64 1.18
C PRO A 228 -26.70 25.34 0.75
N ASP A 229 -26.04 26.04 1.64
CA ASP A 229 -24.76 26.74 1.38
C ASP A 229 -23.59 25.76 1.19
N VAL A 230 -23.56 24.65 1.92
CA VAL A 230 -22.60 23.57 1.69
C VAL A 230 -22.79 23.00 0.29
N ARG A 231 -24.03 22.69 -0.11
CA ARG A 231 -24.31 22.18 -1.46
C ARG A 231 -23.87 23.18 -2.53
N ARG A 232 -24.21 24.46 -2.38
CA ARG A 232 -23.77 25.51 -3.31
C ARG A 232 -22.25 25.59 -3.44
N HIS A 233 -21.52 25.43 -2.31
CA HIS A 233 -20.07 25.40 -2.34
C HIS A 233 -19.54 24.15 -3.07
N LEU A 234 -20.13 22.97 -2.87
CA LEU A 234 -19.76 21.76 -3.56
C LEU A 234 -20.00 21.87 -5.08
N ASP A 235 -21.08 22.54 -5.51
CA ASP A 235 -21.37 22.77 -6.92
C ASP A 235 -20.29 23.65 -7.58
N ALA A 236 -19.78 24.64 -6.85
CA ALA A 236 -18.77 25.57 -7.33
C ALA A 236 -17.32 25.09 -7.13
N CYS A 237 -17.06 24.23 -6.16
CA CYS A 237 -15.70 23.82 -5.77
C CYS A 237 -15.42 22.34 -6.07
N ARG A 238 -14.66 22.08 -7.13
CA ARG A 238 -14.25 20.72 -7.53
C ARG A 238 -13.51 19.98 -6.41
N TYR A 239 -12.64 20.68 -5.67
CA TYR A 239 -11.86 20.09 -4.58
C TYR A 239 -12.76 19.54 -3.44
N CYS A 240 -13.72 20.37 -2.97
CA CYS A 240 -14.63 19.95 -1.91
C CYS A 240 -15.66 18.93 -2.41
N ARG A 241 -16.06 18.99 -3.66
CA ARG A 241 -16.93 17.98 -4.27
C ARG A 241 -16.25 16.61 -4.27
N ALA A 242 -15.01 16.53 -4.76
CA ALA A 242 -14.23 15.29 -4.75
C ALA A 242 -14.07 14.70 -3.35
N ALA A 243 -13.80 15.54 -2.36
CA ALA A 243 -13.73 15.10 -0.97
C ALA A 243 -15.08 14.63 -0.41
N ALA A 244 -16.18 15.32 -0.73
CA ALA A 244 -17.53 14.92 -0.31
C ALA A 244 -17.93 13.58 -0.94
N GLU A 245 -17.63 13.36 -2.22
CA GLU A 245 -17.83 12.08 -2.89
C GLU A 245 -17.03 10.95 -2.21
N GLN A 246 -15.75 11.20 -1.92
CA GLN A 246 -14.89 10.23 -1.26
C GLN A 246 -15.39 9.86 0.17
N LEU A 247 -15.83 10.85 0.93
CA LEU A 247 -16.36 10.63 2.28
C LEU A 247 -17.76 10.00 2.27
N GLY A 248 -18.60 10.36 1.30
CA GLY A 248 -19.96 9.84 1.15
C GLY A 248 -19.99 8.40 0.66
N HIS A 249 -19.04 8.03 -0.21
CA HIS A 249 -18.87 6.68 -0.72
C HIS A 249 -17.73 5.94 -0.02
N PHE A 250 -17.38 6.36 1.20
CA PHE A 250 -16.33 5.69 1.97
C PHE A 250 -16.77 4.26 2.30
N ASP A 251 -16.30 3.35 1.49
CA ASP A 251 -16.37 1.92 1.71
C ASP A 251 -14.95 1.45 2.08
N PRO A 252 -14.77 0.89 3.28
CA PRO A 252 -13.47 0.37 3.70
C PRO A 252 -12.83 -0.57 2.69
N GLY A 253 -13.63 -1.40 1.98
CA GLY A 253 -13.14 -2.33 0.98
C GLY A 253 -12.74 -1.69 -0.36
N THR A 254 -12.99 -0.40 -0.60
CA THR A 254 -12.69 0.27 -1.87
C THR A 254 -11.81 1.50 -1.79
N TRP A 255 -11.54 2.02 -0.59
CA TRP A 255 -10.71 3.22 -0.38
C TRP A 255 -9.31 3.12 -1.00
N TRP A 256 -8.74 1.94 -0.99
CA TRP A 256 -7.41 1.65 -1.51
C TRP A 256 -7.28 1.91 -3.02
N ARG A 257 -8.38 1.82 -3.78
CA ARG A 257 -8.40 2.19 -5.20
C ARG A 257 -7.95 3.64 -5.41
N CYS A 258 -8.15 4.47 -4.39
CA CYS A 258 -7.73 5.86 -4.37
C CYS A 258 -6.29 6.03 -3.86
N ALA A 259 -5.85 5.20 -2.92
CA ALA A 259 -4.57 5.34 -2.20
C ALA A 259 -3.47 4.40 -2.71
N ALA A 260 -3.85 3.24 -3.24
CA ALA A 260 -2.86 2.26 -3.64
C ALA A 260 -2.12 2.65 -4.91
N PRO A 261 -0.80 2.49 -4.96
CA PRO A 261 -0.11 2.40 -6.22
C PRO A 261 -0.63 1.15 -6.91
N ALA A 262 -1.47 1.34 -7.93
CA ALA A 262 -2.01 0.29 -8.82
C ALA A 262 -2.12 -1.12 -8.21
N ALA A 263 -3.21 -1.36 -7.51
CA ALA A 263 -3.49 -2.66 -6.95
C ALA A 263 -3.73 -3.73 -8.03
N ARG A 264 -3.42 -4.94 -7.69
CA ARG A 264 -3.51 -6.14 -8.51
C ARG A 264 -4.81 -6.25 -9.30
N PRO A 265 -4.76 -6.69 -10.57
CA PRO A 265 -5.89 -7.41 -11.14
C PRO A 265 -6.07 -8.73 -10.35
N ARG A 266 -7.30 -9.00 -9.91
CA ARG A 266 -7.69 -10.31 -9.39
C ARG A 266 -7.18 -11.40 -10.35
N PRO A 267 -6.57 -12.49 -9.88
CA PRO A 267 -6.34 -13.63 -10.74
C PRO A 267 -7.69 -14.10 -11.29
N PRO A 268 -7.79 -14.45 -12.57
CA PRO A 268 -8.97 -15.12 -13.08
C PRO A 268 -9.22 -16.38 -12.25
N GLY A 269 -10.46 -16.54 -11.77
CA GLY A 269 -10.95 -17.72 -11.05
C GLY A 269 -10.82 -19.01 -11.87
#